data_4a4791002c21c7fb4e5b119f2b9aaf92
#
_entry.id   4a4791002c21c7fb4e5b119f2b9aaf92
#
_cell.length_a   1.000
_cell.length_b   1.000
_cell.length_c   1.000
_cell.angle_alpha   90.00
_cell.angle_beta   90.00
_cell.angle_gamma   90.00
#
_symmetry.space_group_name_H-M   'P 1'
#
loop_
_entity.id
_entity.type
_entity.pdbx_description
1 polymer ?
#
loop_
_entity_poly.entity_id
_entity_poly.type
_entity_poly.pdbx_seq_one_letter_code
_entity_poly.pdbx_strand_id
1 'polypeptide(L)'
;MEKKIDFLALYQRLFQTLSHGKMQELMDVSYEVTGVPILAVDIAYNLLGAVPKNKTGDYYWDYLVEHKRYDMDMTVQLYTDGIMQSVNEKEAPYIVDWGAATEEFPKILGVIKINNIVEGYVVMQCKKGEITEERMKAMSIIQEACSLMLKGKTSENSMESVYLKTFINELFNGRIVSEKQLDLWRKNCRFFPKPPYRIITVNTNSSSEKNVLSYISKYFQNLFSDQ
;
A
#
# COMPACT_ATOMS: atom_id res chain seq x y z
N MET A 1 -26.08 9.05 19.07
CA MET A 1 -24.96 9.10 20.04
C MET A 1 -23.71 8.63 19.31
N GLU A 2 -22.71 9.47 19.18
CA GLU A 2 -21.42 9.09 18.58
C GLU A 2 -20.73 8.11 19.52
N LYS A 3 -20.27 6.98 18.98
CA LYS A 3 -19.57 5.96 19.77
C LYS A 3 -18.18 6.49 20.10
N LYS A 4 -17.89 6.73 21.38
CA LYS A 4 -16.56 7.12 21.83
C LYS A 4 -15.55 6.02 21.48
N ILE A 5 -14.41 6.40 20.90
CA ILE A 5 -13.37 5.45 20.50
C ILE A 5 -12.60 4.99 21.75
N ASP A 6 -12.58 3.68 21.99
CA ASP A 6 -11.74 3.07 23.02
C ASP A 6 -10.33 2.86 22.45
N PHE A 7 -9.43 3.80 22.72
CA PHE A 7 -8.06 3.75 22.25
C PHE A 7 -7.26 2.59 22.85
N LEU A 8 -7.54 2.20 24.10
CA LEU A 8 -6.84 1.07 24.70
C LEU A 8 -7.22 -0.24 23.98
N ALA A 9 -8.52 -0.44 23.75
CA ALA A 9 -8.98 -1.59 22.96
C ALA A 9 -8.44 -1.57 21.54
N LEU A 10 -8.36 -0.40 20.89
CA LEU A 10 -7.78 -0.25 19.56
C LEU A 10 -6.31 -0.71 19.55
N TYR A 11 -5.47 -0.19 20.43
CA TYR A 11 -4.07 -0.58 20.53
C TYR A 11 -3.88 -2.08 20.78
N GLN A 12 -4.58 -2.62 21.79
CA GLN A 12 -4.45 -4.04 22.14
C GLN A 12 -4.83 -4.96 20.99
N ARG A 13 -5.94 -4.70 20.34
CA ARG A 13 -6.45 -5.54 19.25
C ARG A 13 -5.60 -5.41 17.98
N LEU A 14 -5.14 -4.21 17.62
CA LEU A 14 -4.23 -4.02 16.51
C LEU A 14 -2.90 -4.74 16.75
N PHE A 15 -2.34 -4.63 17.97
CA PHE A 15 -1.10 -5.32 18.33
C PHE A 15 -1.22 -6.84 18.22
N GLN A 16 -2.33 -7.41 18.68
CA GLN A 16 -2.61 -8.85 18.53
C GLN A 16 -2.67 -9.25 17.05
N THR A 17 -3.31 -8.42 16.21
CA THR A 17 -3.44 -8.68 14.78
C THR A 17 -2.09 -8.63 14.05
N LEU A 18 -1.15 -7.77 14.48
CA LEU A 18 0.18 -7.66 13.88
C LEU A 18 0.99 -8.96 13.95
N SER A 19 0.75 -9.81 14.95
CA SER A 19 1.53 -11.03 15.16
C SER A 19 1.21 -12.15 14.16
N HIS A 20 -0.04 -12.24 13.69
CA HIS A 20 -0.51 -13.40 12.90
C HIS A 20 -1.50 -13.00 11.79
N GLY A 21 -1.94 -11.75 11.77
CA GLY A 21 -3.02 -11.30 10.93
C GLY A 21 -2.61 -10.87 9.52
N LYS A 22 -3.65 -10.59 8.75
CA LYS A 22 -3.55 -9.97 7.41
C LYS A 22 -4.07 -8.55 7.46
N MET A 23 -3.78 -7.75 6.43
CA MET A 23 -4.26 -6.37 6.33
C MET A 23 -5.78 -6.28 6.44
N GLN A 24 -6.53 -7.25 5.90
CA GLN A 24 -7.99 -7.30 6.05
C GLN A 24 -8.42 -7.38 7.52
N GLU A 25 -7.78 -8.23 8.32
CA GLU A 25 -8.10 -8.37 9.76
C GLU A 25 -7.79 -7.09 10.54
N LEU A 26 -6.75 -6.37 10.13
CA LEU A 26 -6.42 -5.07 10.71
C LEU A 26 -7.51 -4.02 10.37
N MET A 27 -8.07 -4.05 9.15
CA MET A 27 -9.21 -3.22 8.79
C MET A 27 -10.47 -3.63 9.55
N ASP A 28 -10.72 -4.94 9.72
CA ASP A 28 -11.88 -5.45 10.49
C ASP A 28 -11.84 -4.92 11.93
N VAL A 29 -10.70 -5.06 12.62
CA VAL A 29 -10.49 -4.53 13.98
C VAL A 29 -10.67 -3.02 14.05
N SER A 30 -10.10 -2.30 13.09
CA SER A 30 -10.20 -0.85 13.02
C SER A 30 -11.66 -0.39 12.91
N TYR A 31 -12.44 -1.04 12.04
CA TYR A 31 -13.86 -0.76 11.87
C TYR A 31 -14.68 -1.09 13.11
N GLU A 32 -14.45 -2.24 13.73
CA GLU A 32 -15.18 -2.65 14.94
C GLU A 32 -15.02 -1.65 16.10
N VAL A 33 -13.83 -1.08 16.26
CA VAL A 33 -13.56 -0.12 17.32
C VAL A 33 -14.05 1.30 16.95
N THR A 34 -13.77 1.75 15.72
CA THR A 34 -14.08 3.14 15.31
C THR A 34 -15.51 3.30 14.80
N GLY A 35 -16.10 2.24 14.25
CA GLY A 35 -17.42 2.29 13.58
C GLY A 35 -17.40 3.03 12.24
N VAL A 36 -16.22 3.34 11.69
CA VAL A 36 -16.06 4.16 10.48
C VAL A 36 -15.50 3.29 9.36
N PRO A 37 -16.10 3.33 8.14
CA PRO A 37 -15.57 2.63 6.98
C PRO A 37 -14.10 2.93 6.74
N ILE A 38 -13.32 1.87 6.53
CA ILE A 38 -11.87 1.98 6.37
C ILE A 38 -11.36 0.98 5.32
N LEU A 39 -10.39 1.42 4.53
CA LEU A 39 -9.69 0.56 3.57
C LEU A 39 -8.18 0.85 3.56
N ALA A 40 -7.41 -0.10 3.09
CA ALA A 40 -6.00 0.07 2.81
C ALA A 40 -5.68 -0.40 1.38
N VAL A 41 -4.81 0.35 0.71
CA VAL A 41 -4.28 0.03 -0.62
C VAL A 41 -2.75 0.08 -0.59
N ASP A 42 -2.12 -0.66 -1.50
CA ASP A 42 -0.68 -0.50 -1.71
C ASP A 42 -0.37 0.72 -2.60
N ILE A 43 0.93 0.97 -2.85
CA ILE A 43 1.37 2.11 -3.67
C ILE A 43 0.86 2.04 -5.12
N ALA A 44 0.51 0.85 -5.63
CA ALA A 44 -0.09 0.66 -6.96
C ALA A 44 -1.63 0.62 -6.92
N TYR A 45 -2.22 1.04 -5.79
CA TYR A 45 -3.67 1.07 -5.55
C TYR A 45 -4.38 -0.29 -5.63
N ASN A 46 -3.67 -1.38 -5.35
CA ASN A 46 -4.34 -2.66 -5.12
C ASN A 46 -4.96 -2.69 -3.73
N LEU A 47 -6.17 -3.19 -3.63
CA LEU A 47 -6.90 -3.29 -2.37
C LEU A 47 -6.24 -4.36 -1.47
N LEU A 48 -5.74 -3.93 -0.32
CA LEU A 48 -5.17 -4.80 0.71
C LEU A 48 -6.21 -5.26 1.73
N GLY A 49 -7.22 -4.44 1.97
CA GLY A 49 -8.34 -4.74 2.85
C GLY A 49 -9.35 -3.61 2.87
N ALA A 50 -10.63 -3.90 3.12
CA ALA A 50 -11.71 -2.92 3.23
C ALA A 50 -12.82 -3.39 4.16
N VAL A 51 -13.41 -2.48 4.91
CA VAL A 51 -14.61 -2.70 5.72
C VAL A 51 -15.48 -1.45 5.67
N PRO A 52 -16.74 -1.56 5.23
CA PRO A 52 -17.43 -2.74 4.72
C PRO A 52 -16.90 -3.21 3.36
N LYS A 53 -17.13 -4.48 3.04
CA LYS A 53 -16.76 -5.08 1.74
C LYS A 53 -17.80 -4.79 0.64
N ASN A 54 -18.83 -4.04 0.95
CA ASN A 54 -19.93 -3.67 0.04
C ASN A 54 -19.76 -2.23 -0.41
N LYS A 55 -20.56 -1.85 -1.42
CA LYS A 55 -20.65 -0.48 -1.90
C LYS A 55 -21.17 0.47 -0.80
N THR A 56 -20.58 1.64 -0.73
CA THR A 56 -20.94 2.70 0.23
C THR A 56 -21.66 3.87 -0.44
N GLY A 57 -21.69 3.90 -1.77
CA GLY A 57 -22.15 5.03 -2.59
C GLY A 57 -21.02 5.99 -3.00
N ASP A 58 -19.85 5.85 -2.44
CA ASP A 58 -18.65 6.60 -2.88
C ASP A 58 -18.06 5.92 -4.13
N TYR A 59 -17.91 6.68 -5.20
CA TYR A 59 -17.44 6.16 -6.49
C TYR A 59 -16.06 5.47 -6.38
N TYR A 60 -15.11 6.09 -5.69
CA TYR A 60 -13.75 5.54 -5.56
C TYR A 60 -13.72 4.30 -4.66
N TRP A 61 -14.49 4.31 -3.57
CA TRP A 61 -14.63 3.15 -2.69
C TRP A 61 -15.24 1.97 -3.45
N ASP A 62 -16.38 2.22 -4.08
CA ASP A 62 -17.16 1.19 -4.75
C ASP A 62 -16.38 0.55 -5.89
N TYR A 63 -15.62 1.36 -6.64
CA TYR A 63 -14.72 0.87 -7.68
C TYR A 63 -13.63 -0.06 -7.10
N LEU A 64 -12.94 0.35 -6.03
CA LEU A 64 -11.91 -0.48 -5.38
C LEU A 64 -12.47 -1.79 -4.83
N VAL A 65 -13.64 -1.76 -4.20
CA VAL A 65 -14.25 -2.97 -3.64
C VAL A 65 -14.65 -3.95 -4.75
N GLU A 66 -15.11 -3.45 -5.90
CA GLU A 66 -15.53 -4.26 -7.03
C GLU A 66 -14.33 -4.82 -7.82
N HIS A 67 -13.39 -3.97 -8.21
CA HIS A 67 -12.29 -4.31 -9.13
C HIS A 67 -10.99 -4.70 -8.42
N LYS A 68 -10.90 -4.51 -7.10
CA LYS A 68 -9.74 -4.79 -6.25
C LYS A 68 -8.51 -3.91 -6.51
N ARG A 69 -8.57 -3.02 -7.48
CA ARG A 69 -7.52 -2.03 -7.81
C ARG A 69 -8.13 -0.86 -8.59
N TYR A 70 -7.47 0.29 -8.59
CA TYR A 70 -7.74 1.31 -9.58
C TYR A 70 -7.14 0.92 -10.93
N ASP A 71 -7.80 1.30 -12.02
CA ASP A 71 -7.23 1.21 -13.34
C ASP A 71 -6.15 2.31 -13.58
N MET A 72 -5.51 2.24 -14.73
CA MET A 72 -4.44 3.15 -15.06
C MET A 72 -4.95 4.61 -15.19
N ASP A 73 -6.12 4.81 -15.77
CA ASP A 73 -6.66 6.16 -16.02
C ASP A 73 -6.98 6.86 -14.70
N MET A 74 -7.63 6.17 -13.77
CA MET A 74 -7.88 6.67 -12.41
C MET A 74 -6.57 6.98 -11.67
N THR A 75 -5.58 6.09 -11.80
CA THR A 75 -4.28 6.28 -11.17
C THR A 75 -3.56 7.50 -11.73
N VAL A 76 -3.52 7.65 -13.06
CA VAL A 76 -2.91 8.80 -13.73
C VAL A 76 -3.59 10.10 -13.31
N GLN A 77 -4.92 10.11 -13.22
CA GLN A 77 -5.68 11.29 -12.80
C GLN A 77 -5.28 11.75 -11.41
N LEU A 78 -5.18 10.84 -10.42
CA LEU A 78 -4.74 11.16 -9.05
C LEU A 78 -3.35 11.82 -9.00
N TYR A 79 -2.44 11.42 -9.91
CA TYR A 79 -1.11 12.05 -10.01
C TYR A 79 -1.12 13.36 -10.78
N THR A 80 -1.89 13.46 -11.87
CA THR A 80 -1.96 14.64 -12.74
C THR A 80 -2.55 15.84 -12.01
N ASP A 81 -3.52 15.61 -11.13
CA ASP A 81 -4.15 16.66 -10.31
C ASP A 81 -3.21 17.17 -9.19
N GLY A 82 -1.97 16.65 -9.11
CA GLY A 82 -0.98 17.05 -8.10
C GLY A 82 -1.30 16.61 -6.68
N ILE A 83 -2.42 15.91 -6.50
CA ILE A 83 -2.92 15.46 -5.21
C ILE A 83 -1.91 14.54 -4.54
N MET A 84 -1.42 13.53 -5.27
CA MET A 84 -0.56 12.50 -4.70
C MET A 84 0.86 12.99 -4.36
N GLN A 85 1.34 14.05 -4.99
CA GLN A 85 2.64 14.63 -4.64
C GLN A 85 2.59 15.24 -3.24
N SER A 86 1.57 16.06 -2.96
CA SER A 86 1.38 16.65 -1.62
C SER A 86 1.05 15.60 -0.55
N VAL A 87 0.38 14.51 -0.93
CA VAL A 87 0.06 13.37 -0.06
C VAL A 87 1.32 12.68 0.44
N ASN A 88 2.23 12.36 -0.45
CA ASN A 88 3.43 11.56 -0.15
C ASN A 88 4.40 12.25 0.82
N GLU A 89 4.32 13.58 0.95
CA GLU A 89 5.12 14.37 1.88
C GLU A 89 4.58 14.34 3.32
N LYS A 90 3.31 13.95 3.51
CA LYS A 90 2.69 13.93 4.84
C LYS A 90 3.25 12.80 5.72
N GLU A 91 3.49 13.15 6.98
CA GLU A 91 3.86 12.18 8.03
C GLU A 91 2.64 11.76 8.86
N ALA A 92 1.78 12.70 9.20
CA ALA A 92 0.56 12.47 9.96
C ALA A 92 -0.66 12.32 9.03
N PRO A 93 -1.71 11.62 9.48
CA PRO A 93 -2.98 11.58 8.77
C PRO A 93 -3.53 12.99 8.54
N TYR A 94 -4.20 13.20 7.43
CA TYR A 94 -4.78 14.47 7.08
C TYR A 94 -6.12 14.32 6.37
N ILE A 95 -6.89 15.39 6.36
CA ILE A 95 -8.19 15.45 5.70
C ILE A 95 -7.94 15.73 4.23
N VAL A 96 -8.48 14.85 3.39
CA VAL A 96 -8.38 14.97 1.94
C VAL A 96 -9.47 15.88 1.42
N ASP A 97 -9.07 16.85 0.61
CA ASP A 97 -9.97 17.70 -0.16
C ASP A 97 -9.73 17.49 -1.66
N TRP A 98 -10.62 16.72 -2.26
CA TRP A 98 -10.64 16.48 -3.72
C TRP A 98 -11.89 17.11 -4.36
N GLY A 99 -12.32 18.25 -3.82
CA GLY A 99 -13.50 18.96 -4.29
C GLY A 99 -14.77 18.10 -4.17
N ALA A 100 -15.57 18.06 -5.23
CA ALA A 100 -16.85 17.35 -5.24
C ALA A 100 -16.74 15.84 -4.87
N ALA A 101 -15.61 15.21 -5.15
CA ALA A 101 -15.38 13.79 -4.83
C ALA A 101 -15.29 13.50 -3.32
N THR A 102 -15.02 14.52 -2.49
CA THR A 102 -14.92 14.36 -1.04
C THR A 102 -15.96 15.18 -0.27
N GLU A 103 -16.80 15.94 -0.97
CA GLU A 103 -17.82 16.78 -0.32
C GLU A 103 -18.86 15.96 0.43
N GLU A 104 -19.36 14.87 -0.17
CA GLU A 104 -20.35 13.97 0.42
C GLU A 104 -19.68 12.95 1.35
N PHE A 105 -18.52 12.44 0.96
CA PHE A 105 -17.74 11.43 1.69
C PHE A 105 -16.34 11.95 2.02
N PRO A 106 -16.22 12.86 3.00
CA PRO A 106 -14.91 13.36 3.44
C PRO A 106 -14.04 12.21 3.95
N LYS A 107 -12.74 12.27 3.67
CA LYS A 107 -11.80 11.20 3.96
C LYS A 107 -10.67 11.68 4.84
N ILE A 108 -10.25 10.81 5.77
CA ILE A 108 -8.98 10.94 6.47
C ILE A 108 -8.03 9.94 5.82
N LEU A 109 -6.90 10.43 5.31
CA LEU A 109 -5.89 9.62 4.65
C LEU A 109 -4.62 9.56 5.46
N GLY A 110 -4.09 8.36 5.65
CA GLY A 110 -2.79 8.09 6.24
C GLY A 110 -1.85 7.46 5.21
N VAL A 111 -0.62 7.95 5.14
CA VAL A 111 0.41 7.44 4.23
C VAL A 111 1.20 6.34 4.92
N ILE A 112 1.17 5.13 4.37
CA ILE A 112 1.91 3.99 4.91
C ILE A 112 3.35 4.06 4.39
N LYS A 113 4.31 4.30 5.29
CA LYS A 113 5.73 4.42 4.95
C LYS A 113 6.56 3.33 5.62
N ILE A 114 7.53 2.80 4.89
CA ILE A 114 8.56 1.89 5.41
C ILE A 114 9.93 2.49 5.05
N ASN A 115 10.73 2.81 6.07
CA ASN A 115 12.04 3.45 5.88
C ASN A 115 11.95 4.72 5.00
N ASN A 116 10.95 5.57 5.24
CA ASN A 116 10.63 6.78 4.49
C ASN A 116 10.25 6.58 3.01
N ILE A 117 9.95 5.34 2.62
CA ILE A 117 9.43 5.02 1.29
C ILE A 117 7.93 4.77 1.42
N VAL A 118 7.13 5.41 0.56
CA VAL A 118 5.68 5.19 0.51
C VAL A 118 5.41 3.79 -0.04
N GLU A 119 4.67 2.99 0.71
CA GLU A 119 4.30 1.62 0.37
C GLU A 119 2.79 1.44 0.19
N GLY A 120 2.01 2.44 0.56
CA GLY A 120 0.56 2.40 0.41
C GLY A 120 -0.15 3.50 1.17
N TYR A 121 -1.45 3.37 1.23
CA TYR A 121 -2.34 4.34 1.86
C TYR A 121 -3.41 3.63 2.66
N VAL A 122 -3.83 4.23 3.77
CA VAL A 122 -5.01 3.84 4.53
C VAL A 122 -5.99 4.99 4.52
N VAL A 123 -7.27 4.71 4.27
CA VAL A 123 -8.32 5.73 4.09
C VAL A 123 -9.50 5.40 4.98
N MET A 124 -9.90 6.35 5.80
CA MET A 124 -11.11 6.31 6.60
C MET A 124 -12.15 7.22 5.94
N GLN A 125 -13.29 6.65 5.58
CA GLN A 125 -14.39 7.40 4.95
C GLN A 125 -15.38 7.85 6.02
N CYS A 126 -15.50 9.15 6.17
CA CYS A 126 -16.41 9.77 7.13
C CYS A 126 -17.67 10.30 6.43
N LYS A 127 -18.71 10.59 7.21
CA LYS A 127 -19.83 11.43 6.77
C LYS A 127 -19.50 12.90 7.02
N LYS A 128 -20.21 13.79 6.35
CA LYS A 128 -20.04 15.24 6.52
C LYS A 128 -20.24 15.63 8.00
N GLY A 129 -19.27 16.34 8.56
CA GLY A 129 -19.29 16.78 9.97
C GLY A 129 -18.83 15.71 10.97
N GLU A 130 -18.46 14.53 10.53
CA GLU A 130 -18.02 13.44 11.43
C GLU A 130 -16.49 13.34 11.60
N ILE A 131 -15.71 14.20 10.98
CA ILE A 131 -14.26 14.25 11.22
C ILE A 131 -14.00 14.94 12.55
N THR A 132 -13.45 14.19 13.50
CA THR A 132 -13.12 14.63 14.85
C THR A 132 -11.65 14.39 15.17
N GLU A 133 -11.14 15.06 16.21
CA GLU A 133 -9.78 14.80 16.71
C GLU A 133 -9.57 13.34 17.13
N GLU A 134 -10.62 12.72 17.72
CA GLU A 134 -10.58 11.30 18.08
C GLU A 134 -10.38 10.40 16.85
N ARG A 135 -11.06 10.69 15.73
CA ARG A 135 -10.90 9.94 14.48
C ARG A 135 -9.54 10.18 13.86
N MET A 136 -9.03 11.40 13.89
CA MET A 136 -7.67 11.71 13.45
C MET A 136 -6.62 10.94 14.27
N LYS A 137 -6.78 10.91 15.59
CA LYS A 137 -5.90 10.14 16.48
C LYS A 137 -6.00 8.63 16.24
N ALA A 138 -7.21 8.10 16.06
CA ALA A 138 -7.41 6.69 15.73
C ALA A 138 -6.73 6.34 14.40
N MET A 139 -6.86 7.21 13.38
CA MET A 139 -6.22 7.02 12.09
C MET A 139 -4.70 7.00 12.18
N SER A 140 -4.10 7.84 13.04
CA SER A 140 -2.65 7.82 13.28
C SER A 140 -2.17 6.47 13.82
N ILE A 141 -2.89 5.90 14.77
CA ILE A 141 -2.60 4.57 15.33
C ILE A 141 -2.74 3.47 14.26
N ILE A 142 -3.80 3.53 13.47
CA ILE A 142 -4.06 2.55 12.41
C ILE A 142 -3.01 2.65 11.30
N GLN A 143 -2.62 3.86 10.89
CA GLN A 143 -1.55 4.10 9.92
C GLN A 143 -0.24 3.45 10.37
N GLU A 144 0.14 3.63 11.63
CA GLU A 144 1.34 3.02 12.20
C GLU A 144 1.25 1.49 12.20
N ALA A 145 0.11 0.93 12.60
CA ALA A 145 -0.12 -0.52 12.57
C ALA A 145 -0.02 -1.07 11.13
N CYS A 146 -0.57 -0.37 10.13
CA CYS A 146 -0.43 -0.74 8.71
C CYS A 146 1.03 -0.74 8.27
N SER A 147 1.80 0.26 8.68
CA SER A 147 3.24 0.36 8.36
C SER A 147 4.03 -0.79 8.97
N LEU A 148 3.76 -1.15 10.23
CA LEU A 148 4.39 -2.28 10.88
C LEU A 148 4.03 -3.61 10.23
N MET A 149 2.76 -3.82 9.85
CA MET A 149 2.31 -5.04 9.18
C MET A 149 2.97 -5.22 7.80
N LEU A 150 3.07 -4.16 7.00
CA LEU A 150 3.75 -4.25 5.70
C LEU A 150 5.26 -4.44 5.88
N LYS A 151 5.86 -3.81 6.88
CA LYS A 151 7.29 -3.99 7.20
C LYS A 151 7.61 -5.44 7.57
N GLY A 152 6.76 -6.09 8.36
CA GLY A 152 6.90 -7.52 8.71
C GLY A 152 6.94 -8.41 7.47
N LYS A 153 6.01 -8.22 6.55
CA LYS A 153 5.97 -8.95 5.27
C LYS A 153 7.19 -8.70 4.39
N THR A 154 7.69 -7.47 4.37
CA THR A 154 8.90 -7.11 3.59
C THR A 154 10.15 -7.74 4.19
N SER A 155 10.20 -7.91 5.52
CA SER A 155 11.32 -8.55 6.22
C SER A 155 11.40 -10.06 5.93
N GLU A 156 10.28 -10.75 5.80
CA GLU A 156 10.27 -12.18 5.38
C GLU A 156 10.80 -12.36 3.95
N ASN A 157 10.62 -11.37 3.07
CA ASN A 157 11.15 -11.35 1.70
C ASN A 157 12.55 -10.71 1.60
N SER A 158 13.15 -10.26 2.71
CA SER A 158 14.39 -9.46 2.66
C SER A 158 15.59 -10.23 2.15
N MET A 159 15.76 -11.50 2.55
CA MET A 159 16.85 -12.35 2.04
C MET A 159 16.66 -12.65 0.55
N GLU A 160 15.44 -12.97 0.13
CA GLU A 160 15.10 -13.23 -1.27
C GLU A 160 15.31 -11.98 -2.14
N SER A 161 14.90 -10.81 -1.66
CA SER A 161 15.14 -9.53 -2.33
C SER A 161 16.62 -9.20 -2.47
N VAL A 162 17.44 -9.52 -1.47
CA VAL A 162 18.90 -9.35 -1.52
C VAL A 162 19.51 -10.30 -2.55
N TYR A 163 19.13 -11.57 -2.54
CA TYR A 163 19.59 -12.55 -3.52
C TYR A 163 19.22 -12.14 -4.94
N LEU A 164 17.97 -11.74 -5.18
CA LEU A 164 17.52 -11.29 -6.49
C LEU A 164 18.26 -10.04 -6.98
N LYS A 165 18.44 -9.04 -6.13
CA LYS A 165 19.22 -7.82 -6.45
C LYS A 165 20.67 -8.15 -6.78
N THR A 166 21.29 -9.03 -6.00
CA THR A 166 22.66 -9.46 -6.23
C THR A 166 22.77 -10.24 -7.54
N PHE A 167 21.84 -11.17 -7.80
CA PHE A 167 21.77 -11.89 -9.06
C PHE A 167 21.67 -10.96 -10.26
N ILE A 168 20.75 -9.99 -10.22
CA ILE A 168 20.57 -9.00 -11.29
C ILE A 168 21.87 -8.19 -11.50
N ASN A 169 22.50 -7.72 -10.43
CA ASN A 169 23.75 -7.00 -10.51
C ASN A 169 24.87 -7.85 -11.13
N GLU A 170 25.02 -9.10 -10.73
CA GLU A 170 26.03 -10.01 -11.28
C GLU A 170 25.75 -10.33 -12.76
N LEU A 171 24.48 -10.45 -13.13
CA LEU A 171 24.07 -10.64 -14.51
C LEU A 171 24.42 -9.44 -15.39
N PHE A 172 24.06 -8.23 -14.96
CA PHE A 172 24.33 -6.98 -15.71
C PHE A 172 25.81 -6.64 -15.80
N ASN A 173 26.60 -7.03 -14.78
CA ASN A 173 28.05 -6.85 -14.80
C ASN A 173 28.81 -7.95 -15.56
N GLY A 174 28.08 -8.90 -16.22
CA GLY A 174 28.69 -9.97 -17.00
C GLY A 174 29.51 -10.97 -16.16
N ARG A 175 29.23 -11.07 -14.85
CA ARG A 175 29.96 -11.95 -13.93
C ARG A 175 29.41 -13.37 -13.87
N ILE A 176 28.23 -13.59 -14.44
CA ILE A 176 27.66 -14.93 -14.61
C ILE A 176 28.11 -15.46 -15.96
N VAL A 177 29.19 -16.21 -15.96
CA VAL A 177 29.86 -16.69 -17.20
C VAL A 177 29.69 -18.17 -17.46
N SER A 178 28.98 -18.90 -16.59
CA SER A 178 28.78 -20.35 -16.77
C SER A 178 27.38 -20.78 -16.30
N GLU A 179 26.90 -21.86 -16.92
CA GLU A 179 25.62 -22.49 -16.55
C GLU A 179 25.61 -22.99 -15.09
N LYS A 180 26.75 -23.47 -14.61
CA LYS A 180 26.91 -23.89 -13.21
C LYS A 180 26.71 -22.76 -12.23
N GLN A 181 27.17 -21.54 -12.54
CA GLN A 181 26.89 -20.35 -11.75
C GLN A 181 25.41 -19.95 -11.80
N LEU A 182 24.81 -20.04 -12.98
CA LEU A 182 23.38 -19.77 -13.16
C LEU A 182 22.51 -20.73 -12.33
N ASP A 183 22.88 -22.01 -12.28
CA ASP A 183 22.16 -23.02 -11.48
C ASP A 183 22.27 -22.79 -9.97
N LEU A 184 23.39 -22.23 -9.50
CA LEU A 184 23.51 -21.81 -8.09
C LEU A 184 22.52 -20.72 -7.76
N TRP A 185 22.34 -19.74 -8.64
CA TRP A 185 21.36 -18.68 -8.46
C TRP A 185 19.93 -19.22 -8.53
N ARG A 186 19.62 -20.13 -9.45
CA ARG A 186 18.31 -20.79 -9.56
C ARG A 186 17.88 -21.50 -8.29
N LYS A 187 18.81 -22.16 -7.59
CA LYS A 187 18.52 -22.89 -6.35
C LYS A 187 18.19 -21.97 -5.17
N ASN A 188 18.73 -20.75 -5.19
CA ASN A 188 18.60 -19.80 -4.09
C ASN A 188 17.55 -18.70 -4.32
N CYS A 189 17.03 -18.59 -5.55
CA CYS A 189 15.96 -17.65 -5.88
C CYS A 189 14.63 -18.38 -6.04
N ARG A 190 13.63 -18.09 -5.22
CA ARG A 190 12.26 -18.61 -5.36
C ARG A 190 11.66 -18.27 -6.72
N PHE A 191 11.94 -17.04 -7.17
CA PHE A 191 11.53 -16.55 -8.47
C PHE A 191 12.76 -16.49 -9.39
N PHE A 192 12.79 -17.35 -10.37
CA PHE A 192 13.78 -17.31 -11.42
C PHE A 192 13.06 -17.10 -12.76
N PRO A 193 13.40 -16.02 -13.51
CA PRO A 193 12.72 -15.74 -14.77
C PRO A 193 12.86 -16.92 -15.74
N LYS A 194 11.77 -17.24 -16.45
CA LYS A 194 11.77 -18.27 -17.50
C LYS A 194 11.90 -17.62 -18.89
N PRO A 195 12.67 -18.19 -19.81
CA PRO A 195 12.74 -17.63 -21.16
C PRO A 195 11.37 -17.72 -21.89
N PRO A 196 11.08 -16.80 -22.83
CA PRO A 196 11.95 -15.69 -23.27
C PRO A 196 11.93 -14.49 -22.30
N TYR A 197 13.07 -13.82 -22.13
CA TYR A 197 13.20 -12.65 -21.27
C TYR A 197 12.96 -11.36 -22.04
N ARG A 198 12.35 -10.36 -21.36
CA ARG A 198 12.33 -8.96 -21.79
C ARG A 198 12.93 -8.12 -20.69
N ILE A 199 13.78 -7.18 -21.04
CA ILE A 199 14.35 -6.19 -20.12
C ILE A 199 13.68 -4.86 -20.41
N ILE A 200 13.10 -4.27 -19.39
CA ILE A 200 12.50 -2.92 -19.45
C ILE A 200 13.36 -2.03 -18.54
N THR A 201 13.93 -0.98 -19.12
CA THR A 201 14.65 0.06 -18.38
C THR A 201 13.77 1.28 -18.25
N VAL A 202 13.64 1.79 -17.03
CA VAL A 202 12.92 3.03 -16.73
C VAL A 202 13.92 4.03 -16.22
N ASN A 203 14.04 5.18 -16.89
CA ASN A 203 14.88 6.28 -16.44
C ASN A 203 13.99 7.31 -15.71
N THR A 204 14.31 7.60 -14.46
CA THR A 204 13.57 8.57 -13.64
C THR A 204 14.48 9.76 -13.34
N ASN A 205 14.04 10.96 -13.69
CA ASN A 205 14.82 12.20 -13.52
C ASN A 205 14.34 13.07 -12.34
N SER A 206 13.62 12.50 -11.37
CA SER A 206 13.00 13.30 -10.31
C SER A 206 13.55 12.98 -8.91
N SER A 207 13.48 13.96 -8.01
CA SER A 207 13.82 13.82 -6.60
C SER A 207 12.93 12.82 -5.82
N SER A 208 11.82 12.41 -6.40
CA SER A 208 10.90 11.40 -5.84
C SER A 208 11.17 9.98 -6.35
N GLU A 209 12.36 9.69 -6.84
CA GLU A 209 12.74 8.44 -7.52
C GLU A 209 12.35 7.16 -6.75
N LYS A 210 12.52 7.15 -5.43
CA LYS A 210 12.23 5.94 -4.63
C LYS A 210 10.75 5.56 -4.65
N ASN A 211 9.85 6.55 -4.55
CA ASN A 211 8.42 6.29 -4.58
C ASN A 211 7.96 5.84 -5.98
N VAL A 212 8.51 6.48 -7.02
CA VAL A 212 8.22 6.11 -8.42
C VAL A 212 8.69 4.69 -8.72
N LEU A 213 9.89 4.31 -8.28
CA LEU A 213 10.42 2.95 -8.46
C LEU A 213 9.61 1.90 -7.71
N SER A 214 9.16 2.18 -6.49
CA SER A 214 8.28 1.28 -5.72
C SER A 214 6.94 1.08 -6.43
N TYR A 215 6.34 2.17 -6.92
CA TYR A 215 5.11 2.12 -7.73
C TYR A 215 5.27 1.27 -8.99
N ILE A 216 6.30 1.56 -9.80
CA ILE A 216 6.58 0.84 -11.05
C ILE A 216 6.82 -0.64 -10.77
N SER A 217 7.62 -0.97 -9.76
CA SER A 217 7.90 -2.35 -9.39
C SER A 217 6.62 -3.12 -9.07
N LYS A 218 5.74 -2.57 -8.22
CA LYS A 218 4.47 -3.21 -7.88
C LYS A 218 3.49 -3.28 -9.04
N TYR A 219 3.44 -2.24 -9.86
CA TYR A 219 2.62 -2.23 -11.07
C TYR A 219 3.01 -3.38 -12.02
N PHE A 220 4.30 -3.56 -12.28
CA PHE A 220 4.78 -4.66 -13.12
C PHE A 220 4.59 -6.02 -12.47
N GLN A 221 4.79 -6.16 -11.14
CA GLN A 221 4.50 -7.42 -10.44
C GLN A 221 3.05 -7.85 -10.68
N ASN A 222 2.10 -6.92 -10.62
CA ASN A 222 0.69 -7.23 -10.84
C ASN A 222 0.36 -7.58 -12.29
N LEU A 223 0.98 -6.90 -13.26
CA LEU A 223 0.78 -7.22 -14.69
C LEU A 223 1.24 -8.64 -15.07
N PHE A 224 2.20 -9.20 -14.35
CA PHE A 224 2.82 -10.49 -14.66
C PHE A 224 2.46 -11.60 -13.66
N SER A 225 1.72 -11.30 -12.58
CA SER A 225 1.27 -12.31 -11.62
C SER A 225 0.08 -13.14 -12.12
N ASP A 226 -0.63 -12.66 -13.12
CA ASP A 226 -1.83 -13.31 -13.68
C ASP A 226 -1.50 -14.19 -14.91
N GLN A 227 -0.23 -14.49 -15.17
CA GLN A 227 0.24 -15.41 -16.20
C GLN A 227 0.94 -16.65 -15.58
#